data_e1a5d34070bd29d6ee62cdf704b1d6db
#
_entry.id   e1a5d34070bd29d6ee62cdf704b1d6db
#
_cell.length_a   1.000
_cell.length_b   1.000
_cell.length_c   1.000
_cell.angle_alpha   90.00
_cell.angle_beta   90.00
_cell.angle_gamma   90.00
#
_symmetry.space_group_name_H-M   'P 1'
#
loop_
_entity.id
_entity.type
_entity.pdbx_description
1 polymer ?
#
loop_
_entity_poly.entity_id
_entity_poly.type
_entity_poly.pdbx_seq_one_letter_code
_entity_poly.pdbx_strand_id
1 'polypeptide(L)'
;MQISDVIADMLTRIRNANDAKHETVDIPASNMKKAIAEILLGEGYIKSYTVVEDGKQGIIRVTLKYTAGKQKVIHGLRRVSKPGLRIYSNCEDLPKVLGGLGIAIISTSKGIMTDKKAREANVGGEVLAFVW
;
A
#
# COMPACT_ATOMS: atom_id res chain seq x y z
N MET A 1 7.51 15.44 -20.95
CA MET A 1 7.80 14.22 -20.20
C MET A 1 6.75 14.04 -19.09
N GLN A 2 6.11 12.89 -19.04
CA GLN A 2 5.12 12.62 -18.02
C GLN A 2 5.80 12.03 -16.79
N ILE A 3 5.40 12.54 -15.62
CA ILE A 3 5.82 11.97 -14.36
C ILE A 3 4.80 10.87 -14.02
N SER A 4 5.27 9.64 -13.89
CA SER A 4 4.43 8.50 -13.57
C SER A 4 4.49 8.22 -12.07
N ASP A 5 3.32 8.07 -11.44
CA ASP A 5 3.22 7.68 -10.04
C ASP A 5 2.71 6.23 -9.99
N VAL A 6 3.66 5.29 -9.95
CA VAL A 6 3.35 3.86 -9.98
C VAL A 6 2.65 3.39 -8.70
N ILE A 7 2.89 4.07 -7.59
CA ILE A 7 2.21 3.76 -6.33
C ILE A 7 0.76 4.21 -6.40
N ALA A 8 0.50 5.42 -6.90
CA ALA A 8 -0.86 5.90 -7.10
C ALA A 8 -1.64 4.98 -8.05
N ASP A 9 -0.98 4.49 -9.11
CA ASP A 9 -1.58 3.53 -10.03
C ASP A 9 -1.97 2.25 -9.31
N MET A 10 -1.08 1.71 -8.47
CA MET A 10 -1.36 0.51 -7.67
C MET A 10 -2.58 0.72 -6.77
N LEU A 11 -2.62 1.83 -6.04
CA LEU A 11 -3.72 2.13 -5.13
C LEU A 11 -5.04 2.29 -5.90
N THR A 12 -5.00 2.94 -7.07
CA THR A 12 -6.18 3.13 -7.91
C THR A 12 -6.70 1.80 -8.45
N ARG A 13 -5.81 0.91 -8.89
CA ARG A 13 -6.22 -0.42 -9.37
C ARG A 13 -6.90 -1.22 -8.25
N ILE A 14 -6.33 -1.20 -7.04
CA ILE A 14 -6.92 -1.88 -5.89
C ILE A 14 -8.28 -1.27 -5.55
N ARG A 15 -8.36 0.06 -5.51
CA ARG A 15 -9.61 0.77 -5.20
C ARG A 15 -10.71 0.41 -6.20
N ASN A 16 -10.41 0.48 -7.49
CA ASN A 16 -11.40 0.20 -8.54
C ASN A 16 -11.87 -1.26 -8.50
N ALA A 17 -10.95 -2.20 -8.34
CA ALA A 17 -11.29 -3.62 -8.25
C ALA A 17 -12.13 -3.90 -6.99
N ASN A 18 -11.80 -3.25 -5.89
CA ASN A 18 -12.52 -3.41 -4.62
C ASN A 18 -13.95 -2.85 -4.74
N ASP A 19 -14.12 -1.69 -5.36
CA ASP A 19 -15.44 -1.09 -5.58
C ASP A 19 -16.29 -1.93 -6.52
N ALA A 20 -15.68 -2.55 -7.52
CA ALA A 20 -16.38 -3.44 -8.46
C ALA A 20 -16.56 -4.86 -7.92
N LYS A 21 -16.10 -5.15 -6.70
CA LYS A 21 -16.19 -6.46 -6.05
C LYS A 21 -15.47 -7.56 -6.83
N HIS A 22 -14.36 -7.22 -7.51
CA HIS A 22 -13.53 -8.20 -8.17
C HIS A 22 -12.82 -9.08 -7.15
N GLU A 23 -12.59 -10.34 -7.49
CA GLU A 23 -11.86 -11.26 -6.61
C GLU A 23 -10.38 -10.96 -6.61
N THR A 24 -9.81 -10.65 -7.78
CA THR A 24 -8.39 -10.37 -7.94
C THR A 24 -8.15 -9.10 -8.75
N VAL A 25 -6.95 -8.56 -8.62
CA VAL A 25 -6.48 -7.44 -9.44
C VAL A 25 -5.00 -7.64 -9.75
N ASP A 26 -4.63 -7.36 -11.01
CA ASP A 26 -3.25 -7.50 -11.48
C ASP A 26 -2.58 -6.13 -11.52
N ILE A 27 -1.36 -6.07 -11.01
CA ILE A 27 -0.58 -4.84 -10.90
C ILE A 27 0.82 -5.11 -11.45
N PRO A 28 1.35 -4.25 -12.35
CA PRO A 28 2.74 -4.41 -12.79
C PRO A 28 3.68 -4.42 -11.58
N ALA A 29 4.58 -5.39 -11.52
CA ALA A 29 5.41 -5.61 -10.33
C ALA A 29 6.58 -4.64 -10.24
N SER A 30 6.98 -4.33 -9.01
CA SER A 30 8.25 -3.73 -8.66
C SER A 30 8.56 -4.13 -7.22
N ASN A 31 9.80 -3.96 -6.80
CA ASN A 31 10.18 -4.32 -5.43
C ASN A 31 9.39 -3.50 -4.40
N MET A 32 9.19 -2.21 -4.67
CA MET A 32 8.41 -1.34 -3.78
C MET A 32 6.95 -1.80 -3.70
N LYS A 33 6.32 -2.12 -4.83
CA LYS A 33 4.93 -2.58 -4.83
C LYS A 33 4.77 -3.94 -4.17
N LYS A 34 5.76 -4.83 -4.31
CA LYS A 34 5.77 -6.11 -3.59
C LYS A 34 5.82 -5.89 -2.08
N ALA A 35 6.64 -4.96 -1.63
CA ALA A 35 6.73 -4.61 -0.20
C ALA A 35 5.41 -4.05 0.32
N ILE A 36 4.73 -3.21 -0.47
CA ILE A 36 3.42 -2.69 -0.11
C ILE A 36 2.38 -3.81 -0.03
N ALA A 37 2.38 -4.74 -0.99
CA ALA A 37 1.47 -5.89 -0.97
C ALA A 37 1.70 -6.75 0.27
N GLU A 38 2.96 -6.96 0.65
CA GLU A 38 3.30 -7.72 1.86
C GLU A 38 2.76 -7.06 3.12
N ILE A 39 2.85 -5.72 3.19
CA ILE A 39 2.28 -4.96 4.31
C ILE A 39 0.77 -5.12 4.36
N LEU A 40 0.09 -4.98 3.21
CA LEU A 40 -1.36 -5.12 3.16
C LEU A 40 -1.81 -6.52 3.59
N LEU A 41 -1.06 -7.55 3.22
CA LEU A 41 -1.31 -8.91 3.65
C LEU A 41 -1.12 -9.06 5.17
N GLY A 42 0.01 -8.59 5.68
CA GLY A 42 0.33 -8.69 7.11
C GLY A 42 -0.63 -7.94 8.01
N GLU A 43 -1.21 -6.84 7.51
CA GLU A 43 -2.19 -6.04 8.26
C GLU A 43 -3.63 -6.50 8.04
N GLY A 44 -3.84 -7.55 7.23
CA GLY A 44 -5.16 -8.13 7.03
C GLY A 44 -6.06 -7.39 6.06
N TYR A 45 -5.50 -6.54 5.20
CA TYR A 45 -6.28 -5.78 4.21
C TYR A 45 -6.55 -6.56 2.93
N ILE A 46 -5.69 -7.52 2.59
CA ILE A 46 -5.89 -8.39 1.44
C ILE A 46 -5.81 -9.85 1.88
N LYS A 47 -6.38 -10.74 1.08
CA LYS A 47 -6.39 -12.16 1.39
C LYS A 47 -5.05 -12.82 1.09
N SER A 48 -4.47 -12.49 -0.06
CA SER A 48 -3.18 -13.02 -0.48
C SER A 48 -2.67 -12.24 -1.69
N TYR A 49 -1.42 -12.50 -2.08
CA TYR A 49 -0.91 -12.06 -3.37
C TYR A 49 0.09 -13.07 -3.90
N THR A 50 0.25 -13.09 -5.22
CA THR A 50 1.25 -13.92 -5.89
C THR A 50 1.97 -13.06 -6.91
N VAL A 51 3.22 -13.45 -7.24
CA VAL A 51 3.98 -12.81 -8.31
C VAL A 51 3.97 -13.74 -9.51
N VAL A 52 3.46 -13.24 -10.64
CA VAL A 52 3.35 -14.00 -11.87
C VAL A 52 4.41 -13.49 -12.85
N GLU A 53 5.23 -14.40 -13.34
CA GLU A 53 6.26 -14.06 -14.34
C GLU A 53 5.60 -13.85 -15.71
N ASP A 54 5.95 -12.75 -16.38
CA ASP A 54 5.41 -12.41 -17.69
C ASP A 54 6.52 -12.19 -18.75
N GLY A 55 7.75 -12.57 -18.42
CA GLY A 55 8.91 -12.36 -19.28
C GLY A 55 9.43 -10.92 -19.25
N LYS A 56 8.86 -10.07 -18.40
CA LYS A 56 9.25 -8.66 -18.23
C LYS A 56 9.48 -8.41 -16.74
N GLN A 57 8.84 -7.39 -16.19
CA GLN A 57 8.95 -7.04 -14.78
C GLN A 57 8.14 -7.97 -13.85
N GLY A 58 7.17 -8.68 -14.41
CA GLY A 58 6.25 -9.51 -13.66
C GLY A 58 4.97 -8.77 -13.29
N ILE A 59 4.04 -9.54 -12.75
CA ILE A 59 2.73 -9.03 -12.31
C ILE A 59 2.50 -9.48 -10.88
N ILE A 60 2.05 -8.56 -10.03
CA ILE A 60 1.56 -8.90 -8.69
C ILE A 60 0.05 -9.12 -8.84
N ARG A 61 -0.40 -10.34 -8.57
CA ARG A 61 -1.83 -10.65 -8.54
C ARG A 61 -2.32 -10.63 -7.11
N VAL A 62 -3.09 -9.62 -6.77
CA VAL A 62 -3.62 -9.44 -5.43
C VAL A 62 -5.01 -10.05 -5.34
N THR A 63 -5.23 -10.92 -4.34
CA THR A 63 -6.56 -11.45 -4.05
C THR A 63 -7.17 -10.57 -2.97
N LEU A 64 -8.26 -9.91 -3.30
CA LEU A 64 -8.93 -8.98 -2.41
C LEU A 64 -9.70 -9.71 -1.32
N LYS A 65 -9.92 -9.02 -0.22
CA LYS A 65 -10.58 -9.58 0.96
C LYS A 65 -11.93 -8.89 1.17
N TYR A 66 -12.95 -9.70 1.41
CA TYR A 66 -14.30 -9.20 1.70
C TYR A 66 -14.82 -9.89 2.95
N THR A 67 -15.75 -9.24 3.66
CA THR A 67 -16.44 -9.84 4.79
C THR A 67 -17.51 -10.82 4.28
N ALA A 68 -18.18 -11.52 5.21
CA ALA A 68 -19.21 -12.49 4.88
C ALA A 68 -20.35 -11.90 4.03
N GLY A 69 -20.66 -10.62 4.19
CA GLY A 69 -21.67 -9.93 3.39
C GLY A 69 -21.14 -9.29 2.12
N LYS A 70 -19.93 -9.70 1.65
CA LYS A 70 -19.23 -9.12 0.52
C LYS A 70 -18.96 -7.63 0.68
N GLN A 71 -18.79 -7.19 1.93
CA GLN A 71 -18.40 -5.82 2.25
C GLN A 71 -16.90 -5.66 2.10
N LYS A 72 -16.46 -4.51 1.64
CA LYS A 72 -15.03 -4.20 1.48
C LYS A 72 -14.32 -4.21 2.83
N VAL A 73 -13.13 -4.79 2.88
CA VAL A 73 -12.25 -4.69 4.04
C VAL A 73 -11.44 -3.40 3.98
N ILE A 74 -10.99 -3.02 2.78
CA ILE A 74 -10.31 -1.74 2.58
C ILE A 74 -11.38 -0.67 2.35
N HIS A 75 -11.44 0.30 3.26
CA HIS A 75 -12.40 1.40 3.16
C HIS A 75 -11.82 2.62 2.46
N GLY A 76 -10.53 2.83 2.55
CA GLY A 76 -9.87 3.94 1.88
C GLY A 76 -8.41 3.69 1.60
N LEU A 77 -7.94 4.30 0.51
CA LEU A 77 -6.56 4.28 0.06
C LEU A 77 -6.21 5.70 -0.38
N ARG A 78 -5.22 6.31 0.24
CA ARG A 78 -4.84 7.69 -0.09
C ARG A 78 -3.35 7.79 -0.34
N ARG A 79 -2.98 8.30 -1.52
CA ARG A 79 -1.60 8.65 -1.83
C ARG A 79 -1.24 9.93 -1.08
N VAL A 80 -0.13 9.92 -0.35
CA VAL A 80 0.32 11.09 0.43
C VAL A 80 1.49 11.75 -0.27
N SER A 81 2.65 11.11 -0.31
CA SER A 81 3.82 11.62 -1.01
C SER A 81 3.66 11.38 -2.52
N LYS A 82 3.97 12.38 -3.34
CA LYS A 82 3.80 12.30 -4.80
C LYS A 82 5.11 12.71 -5.47
N PRO A 83 5.35 12.30 -6.73
CA PRO A 83 6.58 12.70 -7.42
C PRO A 83 6.82 14.21 -7.45
N GLY A 84 5.76 15.01 -7.56
CA GLY A 84 5.87 16.48 -7.57
C GLY A 84 5.86 17.12 -6.19
N LEU A 85 5.55 16.36 -5.14
CA LEU A 85 5.47 16.87 -3.78
C LEU A 85 5.74 15.75 -2.79
N ARG A 86 7.00 15.57 -2.42
CA ARG A 86 7.40 14.54 -1.47
C ARG A 86 7.10 14.95 -0.05
N ILE A 87 6.55 14.04 0.74
CA ILE A 87 6.17 14.27 2.13
C ILE A 87 7.00 13.34 3.02
N TYR A 88 7.75 13.94 3.95
CA TYR A 88 8.60 13.20 4.88
C TYR A 88 8.16 13.48 6.32
N SER A 89 8.45 12.55 7.21
CA SER A 89 8.19 12.71 8.63
C SER A 89 9.31 12.08 9.43
N ASN A 90 9.69 12.72 10.53
CA ASN A 90 10.59 12.08 11.48
C ASN A 90 9.80 11.08 12.34
N CYS A 91 10.50 10.26 13.11
CA CYS A 91 9.89 9.20 13.92
C CYS A 91 8.82 9.73 14.88
N GLU A 92 9.08 10.89 15.50
CA GLU A 92 8.20 11.46 16.51
C GLU A 92 6.89 11.98 15.95
N ASP A 93 6.90 12.42 14.68
CA ASP A 93 5.76 13.05 14.03
C ASP A 93 5.04 12.13 13.04
N LEU A 94 5.36 10.84 13.01
CA LEU A 94 4.71 9.89 12.09
C LEU A 94 3.19 9.93 12.28
N PRO A 95 2.44 10.04 11.17
CA PRO A 95 0.99 10.15 11.26
C PRO A 95 0.34 8.86 11.73
N LYS A 96 -0.76 8.99 12.44
CA LYS A 96 -1.65 7.88 12.78
C LYS A 96 -2.92 8.01 11.97
N VAL A 97 -3.30 6.96 11.29
CA VAL A 97 -4.50 6.94 10.45
C VAL A 97 -5.68 6.46 11.30
N LEU A 98 -6.73 7.27 11.38
CA LEU A 98 -7.93 6.97 12.20
C LEU A 98 -7.55 6.56 13.64
N GLY A 99 -6.64 7.32 14.27
CA GLY A 99 -6.24 7.05 15.65
C GLY A 99 -5.52 5.71 15.85
N GLY A 100 -4.98 5.14 14.78
CA GLY A 100 -4.28 3.85 14.83
C GLY A 100 -5.08 2.67 14.30
N LEU A 101 -6.34 2.89 13.91
CA LEU A 101 -7.16 1.83 13.31
C LEU A 101 -6.73 1.52 11.87
N GLY A 102 -6.24 2.52 11.14
CA GLY A 102 -5.63 2.35 9.83
C GLY A 102 -4.12 2.34 9.92
N ILE A 103 -3.45 2.32 8.77
CA ILE A 103 -2.00 2.34 8.69
C ILE A 103 -1.50 3.44 7.76
N ALA A 104 -0.30 3.95 8.05
CA ALA A 104 0.48 4.72 7.10
C ALA A 104 1.62 3.81 6.62
N ILE A 105 1.90 3.86 5.31
CA ILE A 105 3.01 3.11 4.71
C ILE A 105 4.18 4.08 4.57
N ILE A 106 5.29 3.75 5.20
CA ILE A 106 6.47 4.62 5.31
C ILE A 106 7.65 3.97 4.60
N SER A 107 8.35 4.74 3.75
CA SER A 107 9.62 4.32 3.16
C SER A 107 10.75 4.84 4.02
N THR A 108 11.46 3.93 4.68
CA THR A 108 12.53 4.26 5.63
C THR A 108 13.88 3.75 5.12
N SER A 109 14.95 4.13 5.79
CA SER A 109 16.29 3.61 5.53
C SER A 109 16.40 2.11 5.79
N LYS A 110 15.45 1.55 6.57
CA LYS A 110 15.40 0.12 6.89
C LYS A 110 14.33 -0.63 6.09
N GLY A 111 13.82 -0.01 5.05
CA GLY A 111 12.81 -0.60 4.17
C GLY A 111 11.45 0.05 4.30
N ILE A 112 10.48 -0.51 3.57
CA ILE A 112 9.10 -0.03 3.59
C ILE A 112 8.37 -0.75 4.72
N MET A 113 7.70 0.02 5.56
CA MET A 113 7.03 -0.52 6.74
C MET A 113 5.83 0.33 7.13
N THR A 114 5.05 -0.14 8.09
CA THR A 114 3.95 0.65 8.65
C THR A 114 4.50 1.72 9.59
N ASP A 115 3.69 2.74 9.86
CA ASP A 115 4.02 3.77 10.83
C ASP A 115 4.31 3.18 12.21
N LYS A 116 3.56 2.15 12.61
CA LYS A 116 3.74 1.48 13.89
C LYS A 116 5.13 0.83 13.97
N LYS A 117 5.53 0.09 12.95
CA LYS A 117 6.85 -0.54 12.91
C LYS A 117 7.98 0.50 12.84
N ALA A 118 7.75 1.60 12.11
CA ALA A 118 8.73 2.68 12.04
C ALA A 118 8.94 3.32 13.40
N ARG A 119 7.87 3.54 14.18
CA ARG A 119 8.00 4.05 15.55
C ARG A 119 8.77 3.08 16.43
N GLU A 120 8.47 1.78 16.35
CA GLU A 120 9.17 0.76 17.12
C GLU A 120 10.66 0.70 16.76
N ALA A 121 10.99 0.89 15.49
CA ALA A 121 12.37 0.91 15.02
C ALA A 121 13.05 2.26 15.20
N ASN A 122 12.32 3.26 15.67
CA ASN A 122 12.79 4.63 15.91
C ASN A 122 13.35 5.27 14.63
N VAL A 123 12.63 5.11 13.51
CA VAL A 123 13.01 5.68 12.22
C VAL A 123 11.86 6.46 11.62
N GLY A 124 12.18 7.52 10.89
CA GLY A 124 11.22 8.24 10.06
C GLY A 124 11.48 7.94 8.59
N GLY A 125 10.75 8.61 7.72
CA GLY A 125 10.95 8.46 6.29
C GLY A 125 9.88 9.16 5.46
N GLU A 126 9.76 8.72 4.21
CA GLU A 126 8.77 9.24 3.28
C GLU A 126 7.42 8.58 3.56
N VAL A 127 6.39 9.41 3.74
CA VAL A 127 5.02 8.92 3.97
C VAL A 127 4.39 8.65 2.61
N LEU A 128 4.32 7.38 2.22
CA LEU A 128 3.86 6.99 0.89
C LEU A 128 2.34 7.06 0.76
N ALA A 129 1.62 6.47 1.70
CA ALA A 129 0.17 6.32 1.57
C ALA A 129 -0.48 6.04 2.92
N PHE A 130 -1.79 6.27 2.97
CA PHE A 130 -2.64 5.84 4.07
C PHE A 130 -3.59 4.76 3.60
N VAL A 131 -3.87 3.77 4.45
CA VAL A 131 -4.83 2.69 4.19
C VAL A 131 -5.67 2.49 5.44
N TRP A 132 -6.98 2.36 5.24
CA TRP A 132 -7.88 2.08 6.36
C TRP A 132 -9.12 1.28 5.93
#